data_97e941d755478bdbcbceeeb0f52ea197
#
_entry.id   97e941d755478bdbcbceeeb0f52ea197
#
_cell.length_a   1.000
_cell.length_b   1.000
_cell.length_c   1.000
_cell.angle_alpha   90.00
_cell.angle_beta   90.00
_cell.angle_gamma   90.00
#
_symmetry.space_group_name_H-M   'P 1'
#
loop_
_entity.id
_entity.type
_entity.pdbx_description
1 polymer ?
#
loop_
_entity_poly.entity_id
_entity_poly.type
_entity_poly.pdbx_seq_one_letter_code
_entity_poly.pdbx_strand_id
1 'polypeptide(L)'
;MAVWRYAGTLDDIWAGEMRAVNLGVIDVLLCNLDGMLVAYANRCPHLANPLSEGVFDDGVLTCAAHEWEFDARTGRGLNPASACLRRYPVRLDGEKIFVGIAEDE
;
A
#
# COMPACT_ATOMS: atom_id res chain seq x y z
N MET A 1 -11.17 -1.65 -16.56
CA MET A 1 -11.53 -2.90 -15.87
C MET A 1 -10.34 -3.39 -15.08
N ALA A 2 -10.56 -3.79 -13.85
CA ALA A 2 -9.46 -4.25 -13.00
C ALA A 2 -9.21 -5.75 -13.17
N VAL A 3 -7.93 -6.12 -13.10
CA VAL A 3 -7.50 -7.52 -13.05
C VAL A 3 -7.05 -7.80 -11.62
N TRP A 4 -7.61 -8.84 -11.01
CA TRP A 4 -7.22 -9.24 -9.66
C TRP A 4 -5.95 -10.07 -9.71
N ARG A 5 -4.90 -9.59 -9.03
CA ARG A 5 -3.61 -10.25 -9.01
C ARG A 5 -3.30 -10.76 -7.61
N TYR A 6 -2.81 -11.99 -7.55
CA TYR A 6 -2.43 -12.62 -6.29
C TYR A 6 -1.25 -11.88 -5.66
N ALA A 7 -1.40 -11.50 -4.39
CA ALA A 7 -0.42 -10.70 -3.67
C ALA A 7 0.15 -11.39 -2.42
N GLY A 8 -0.17 -12.66 -2.22
CA GLY A 8 0.31 -13.40 -1.06
C GLY A 8 -0.81 -13.87 -0.16
N THR A 9 -0.47 -14.28 1.04
CA THR A 9 -1.44 -14.78 2.02
C THR A 9 -1.39 -13.94 3.30
N LEU A 10 -2.40 -14.10 4.14
CA LEU A 10 -2.47 -13.40 5.42
C LEU A 10 -1.31 -13.75 6.35
N ASP A 11 -0.70 -14.94 6.18
CA ASP A 11 0.47 -15.32 6.96
C ASP A 11 1.73 -14.53 6.57
N ASP A 12 1.72 -13.91 5.40
CA ASP A 12 2.85 -13.12 4.91
C ASP A 12 2.89 -11.71 5.48
N ILE A 13 1.78 -11.23 6.02
CA ILE A 13 1.68 -9.85 6.51
C ILE A 13 0.80 -9.79 7.77
N TRP A 14 1.41 -9.54 8.89
CA TRP A 14 0.72 -9.51 10.19
C TRP A 14 0.30 -8.08 10.52
N ALA A 15 -0.59 -7.96 11.53
CA ALA A 15 -1.08 -6.65 11.95
C ALA A 15 0.08 -5.70 12.29
N GLY A 16 -0.01 -4.48 11.78
CA GLY A 16 1.04 -3.48 11.97
C GLY A 16 2.19 -3.57 10.99
N GLU A 17 2.18 -4.55 10.09
CA GLU A 17 3.23 -4.71 9.10
C GLU A 17 2.85 -4.11 7.76
N MET A 18 3.86 -3.72 6.99
CA MET A 18 3.71 -3.39 5.57
C MET A 18 4.65 -4.27 4.77
N ARG A 19 4.27 -4.52 3.52
CA ARG A 19 5.04 -5.39 2.62
C ARG A 19 4.93 -4.90 1.19
N ALA A 20 6.08 -4.76 0.52
CA ALA A 20 6.11 -4.46 -0.90
C ALA A 20 5.91 -5.75 -1.69
N VAL A 21 5.04 -5.71 -2.68
CA VAL A 21 4.77 -6.85 -3.56
C VAL A 21 4.83 -6.39 -5.00
N ASN A 22 5.65 -7.08 -5.80
CA ASN A 22 5.70 -6.84 -7.24
C ASN A 22 4.62 -7.69 -7.92
N LEU A 23 3.70 -7.05 -8.62
CA LEU A 23 2.60 -7.73 -9.31
C LEU A 23 2.84 -7.86 -10.82
N GLY A 24 4.09 -7.72 -11.24
CA GLY A 24 4.49 -7.85 -12.64
C GLY A 24 4.51 -6.50 -13.37
N VAL A 25 3.43 -5.75 -13.27
CA VAL A 25 3.31 -4.44 -13.95
C VAL A 25 3.52 -3.28 -12.99
N ILE A 26 3.38 -3.51 -11.69
CA ILE A 26 3.48 -2.45 -10.69
C ILE A 26 3.88 -3.05 -9.35
N ASP A 27 4.63 -2.26 -8.57
CA ASP A 27 4.90 -2.57 -7.17
C ASP A 27 3.81 -1.96 -6.31
N VAL A 28 3.21 -2.75 -5.45
CA VAL A 28 2.23 -2.26 -4.49
C VAL A 28 2.76 -2.41 -3.07
N LEU A 29 2.28 -1.55 -2.20
CA LEU A 29 2.54 -1.64 -0.78
C LEU A 29 1.27 -2.12 -0.10
N LEU A 30 1.35 -3.29 0.54
CA LEU A 30 0.28 -3.79 1.39
C LEU A 30 0.53 -3.33 2.81
N CYS A 31 -0.52 -2.88 3.48
CA CYS A 31 -0.46 -2.54 4.89
C CYS A 31 -1.57 -3.30 5.62
N ASN A 32 -1.22 -3.89 6.75
CA ASN A 32 -2.20 -4.56 7.60
C ASN A 32 -2.51 -3.63 8.78
N LEU A 33 -3.70 -3.04 8.72
CA LEU A 33 -4.20 -2.13 9.74
C LEU A 33 -5.07 -2.90 10.73
N ASP A 34 -4.41 -3.67 11.59
CA ASP A 34 -5.08 -4.45 12.62
C ASP A 34 -6.16 -5.38 12.04
N GLY A 35 -5.80 -6.08 10.97
CA GLY A 35 -6.67 -7.02 10.28
C GLY A 35 -7.31 -6.49 9.00
N MET A 36 -7.33 -5.17 8.81
CA MET A 36 -7.81 -4.56 7.58
C MET A 36 -6.66 -4.34 6.63
N LEU A 37 -6.71 -4.96 5.45
CA LEU A 37 -5.65 -4.81 4.45
C LEU A 37 -5.99 -3.69 3.49
N VAL A 38 -4.99 -2.85 3.22
CA VAL A 38 -5.07 -1.80 2.21
C VAL A 38 -3.86 -1.93 1.29
N ALA A 39 -3.99 -1.44 0.06
CA ALA A 39 -2.92 -1.48 -0.92
C ALA A 39 -2.79 -0.12 -1.60
N TYR A 40 -1.54 0.31 -1.74
CA TYR A 40 -1.19 1.56 -2.40
C TYR A 40 -0.08 1.31 -3.40
N ALA A 41 0.07 2.20 -4.39
CA ALA A 41 1.27 2.20 -5.21
C ALA A 41 2.49 2.37 -4.29
N ASN A 42 3.51 1.53 -4.45
CA ASN A 42 4.70 1.59 -3.60
C ASN A 42 5.63 2.69 -4.08
N ARG A 43 5.13 3.91 -4.06
CA ARG A 43 5.90 5.08 -4.45
C ARG A 43 5.34 6.33 -3.79
N CYS A 44 6.24 7.16 -3.28
CA CYS A 44 5.86 8.46 -2.75
C CYS A 44 5.46 9.38 -3.90
N PRO A 45 4.31 10.05 -3.86
CA PRO A 45 3.91 10.94 -4.95
C PRO A 45 4.88 12.11 -5.17
N HIS A 46 5.70 12.45 -4.18
CA HIS A 46 6.68 13.53 -4.29
C HIS A 46 7.84 13.16 -5.24
N LEU A 47 8.57 12.08 -4.93
CA LEU A 47 9.79 11.71 -5.65
C LEU A 47 9.80 10.25 -6.13
N ALA A 48 8.68 9.58 -6.07
CA ALA A 48 8.58 8.18 -6.48
C ALA A 48 9.48 7.20 -5.71
N ASN A 49 9.95 7.59 -4.53
CA ASN A 49 10.69 6.69 -3.67
C ASN A 49 9.78 5.58 -3.15
N PRO A 50 10.28 4.34 -3.01
CA PRO A 50 9.46 3.27 -2.46
C PRO A 50 9.02 3.58 -1.03
N LEU A 51 7.72 3.53 -0.79
CA LEU A 51 7.17 3.75 0.54
C LEU A 51 7.59 2.65 1.51
N SER A 52 7.90 1.45 0.99
CA SER A 52 8.36 0.33 1.79
C SER A 52 9.70 0.57 2.46
N GLU A 53 10.47 1.57 2.00
CA GLU A 53 11.71 1.96 2.63
C GLU A 53 11.51 2.95 3.78
N GLY A 54 10.30 3.43 3.95
CA GLY A 54 9.95 4.33 5.05
C GLY A 54 9.48 3.56 6.29
N VAL A 55 8.58 4.19 7.03
CA VAL A 55 8.08 3.66 8.30
C VAL A 55 6.56 3.54 8.24
N PHE A 56 6.03 2.45 8.77
CA PHE A 56 4.60 2.28 9.01
C PHE A 56 4.40 2.06 10.50
N ASP A 57 3.81 3.03 11.17
CA ASP A 57 3.62 2.99 12.62
C ASP A 57 2.31 3.67 13.00
N ASP A 58 1.50 2.97 13.78
CA ASP A 58 0.23 3.48 14.31
C ASP A 58 -0.67 4.07 13.20
N GLY A 59 -0.76 3.36 12.07
CA GLY A 59 -1.61 3.77 10.95
C GLY A 59 -1.07 4.91 10.11
N VAL A 60 0.18 5.31 10.32
CA VAL A 60 0.83 6.40 9.57
C VAL A 60 1.96 5.83 8.73
N LEU A 61 1.95 6.13 7.43
CA LEU A 61 3.05 5.82 6.53
C LEU A 61 3.93 7.06 6.39
N THR A 62 5.22 6.91 6.67
CA THR A 62 6.18 8.01 6.54
C THR A 62 7.17 7.68 5.44
N CYS A 63 7.25 8.55 4.42
CA CYS A 63 8.21 8.38 3.33
C CYS A 63 9.62 8.66 3.81
N ALA A 64 10.57 7.80 3.44
CA ALA A 64 11.97 7.94 3.88
C ALA A 64 12.65 9.20 3.30
N ALA A 65 12.21 9.69 2.13
CA ALA A 65 12.91 10.76 1.43
C ALA A 65 12.75 12.12 2.11
N HIS A 66 11.53 12.57 2.34
CA HIS A 66 11.29 13.90 2.91
C HIS A 66 10.32 13.85 4.08
N GLU A 67 10.17 12.68 4.68
CA GLU A 67 9.31 12.46 5.82
C GLU A 67 7.86 12.89 5.58
N TRP A 68 7.40 12.78 4.33
CA TRP A 68 5.99 12.97 4.05
C TRP A 68 5.17 11.90 4.75
N GLU A 69 4.06 12.29 5.34
CA GLU A 69 3.24 11.40 6.13
C GLU A 69 1.87 11.23 5.51
N PHE A 70 1.38 9.99 5.55
CA PHE A 70 0.08 9.62 4.96
C PHE A 70 -0.70 8.78 5.96
N ASP A 71 -2.02 9.00 5.97
CA ASP A 71 -2.93 8.14 6.72
C ASP A 71 -3.07 6.83 5.94
N ALA A 72 -2.59 5.73 6.53
CA ALA A 72 -2.61 4.43 5.86
C ALA A 72 -4.03 3.90 5.62
N ARG A 73 -5.03 4.39 6.34
CA ARG A 73 -6.41 3.94 6.16
C ARG A 73 -7.05 4.50 4.89
N THR A 74 -6.70 5.72 4.54
CA THR A 74 -7.34 6.45 3.43
C THR A 74 -6.41 6.78 2.29
N GLY A 75 -5.09 6.81 2.54
CA GLY A 75 -4.10 7.27 1.58
C GLY A 75 -3.95 8.78 1.53
N ARG A 76 -4.68 9.51 2.35
CA ARG A 76 -4.60 10.96 2.36
C ARG A 76 -3.34 11.46 3.05
N GLY A 77 -2.76 12.54 2.50
CA GLY A 77 -1.62 13.16 3.12
C GLY A 77 -1.97 13.78 4.46
N LEU A 78 -1.08 13.58 5.44
CA LEU A 78 -1.15 14.25 6.73
C LEU A 78 -0.19 15.43 6.74
N ASN A 79 0.95 15.27 6.07
CA ASN A 79 1.95 16.32 5.93
C ASN A 79 2.77 16.04 4.66
N PRO A 80 2.50 16.72 3.54
CA PRO A 80 1.48 17.77 3.36
C PRO A 80 0.08 17.21 3.11
N ALA A 81 -0.92 17.94 3.54
CA ALA A 81 -2.32 17.52 3.41
C ALA A 81 -2.81 17.48 1.95
N SER A 82 -2.08 18.11 1.05
CA SER A 82 -2.43 18.13 -0.39
C SER A 82 -2.02 16.86 -1.12
N ALA A 83 -1.16 16.03 -0.53
CA ALA A 83 -0.71 14.79 -1.15
C ALA A 83 -1.73 13.67 -0.94
N CYS A 84 -1.69 12.69 -1.83
CA CYS A 84 -2.57 11.54 -1.75
C CYS A 84 -1.90 10.35 -2.41
N LEU A 85 -1.97 9.18 -1.76
CA LEU A 85 -1.44 7.94 -2.31
C LEU A 85 -2.45 7.34 -3.31
N ARG A 86 -1.92 6.67 -4.33
CA ARG A 86 -2.77 5.92 -5.24
C ARG A 86 -3.18 4.61 -4.57
N ARG A 87 -4.48 4.41 -4.40
CA ARG A 87 -5.03 3.25 -3.72
C ARG A 87 -5.55 2.22 -4.71
N TYR A 88 -5.35 0.95 -4.38
CA TYR A 88 -5.89 -0.16 -5.13
C TYR A 88 -6.84 -0.98 -4.25
N PRO A 89 -7.93 -1.52 -4.82
CA PRO A 89 -8.83 -2.36 -4.03
C PRO A 89 -8.14 -3.67 -3.65
N VAL A 90 -8.50 -4.17 -2.46
CA VAL A 90 -8.01 -5.45 -1.95
C VAL A 90 -9.19 -6.38 -1.76
N ARG A 91 -9.00 -7.63 -2.11
CA ARG A 91 -10.00 -8.67 -1.96
C ARG A 91 -9.34 -9.89 -1.32
N LEU A 92 -10.06 -10.47 -0.35
CA LEU A 92 -9.61 -11.72 0.28
C LEU A 92 -10.44 -12.88 -0.22
N ASP A 93 -9.76 -14.00 -0.51
CA ASP A 93 -10.39 -15.27 -0.81
C ASP A 93 -9.79 -16.28 0.16
N GLY A 94 -10.51 -16.53 1.27
CA GLY A 94 -9.93 -17.27 2.39
C GLY A 94 -8.73 -16.50 2.93
N GLU A 95 -7.56 -17.13 2.91
CA GLU A 95 -6.31 -16.50 3.36
C GLU A 95 -5.54 -15.83 2.23
N LYS A 96 -6.02 -15.94 0.99
CA LYS A 96 -5.33 -15.37 -0.17
C LYS A 96 -5.71 -13.91 -0.37
N ILE A 97 -4.69 -13.09 -0.65
CA ILE A 97 -4.83 -11.65 -0.86
C ILE A 97 -4.75 -11.36 -2.36
N PHE A 98 -5.73 -10.63 -2.88
CA PHE A 98 -5.73 -10.19 -4.27
C PHE A 98 -5.82 -8.67 -4.31
N VAL A 99 -5.09 -8.07 -5.23
CA VAL A 99 -5.11 -6.61 -5.46
C VAL A 99 -5.61 -6.35 -6.86
N GLY A 100 -6.57 -5.43 -6.99
CA GLY A 100 -7.15 -5.07 -8.28
C GLY A 100 -6.32 -4.00 -8.96
N ILE A 101 -5.77 -4.35 -10.13
CA ILE A 101 -4.92 -3.46 -10.92
C ILE A 101 -5.64 -3.17 -12.24
N ALA A 102 -5.65 -1.91 -12.67
CA ALA A 102 -6.22 -1.56 -13.97
C ALA A 102 -5.38 -2.17 -15.09
N GLU A 103 -6.06 -2.59 -16.16
CA GLU A 103 -5.37 -3.27 -17.27
C GLU A 103 -4.33 -2.40 -17.96
N ASP A 104 -4.50 -1.10 -17.90
CA ASP A 104 -3.62 -0.13 -18.58
C ASP A 104 -2.47 0.39 -17.70
N GLU A 105 -2.27 -0.20 -16.56
CA GLU A 105 -1.18 0.21 -15.65
C GLU A 105 0.16 -0.44 -15.96
#